data_28dbf1179293b5795c22ca7afc7be5c7
#
_entry.id   28dbf1179293b5795c22ca7afc7be5c7
#
_cell.length_a   1.000
_cell.length_b   1.000
_cell.length_c   1.000
_cell.angle_alpha   90.00
_cell.angle_beta   90.00
_cell.angle_gamma   90.00
#
_symmetry.space_group_name_H-M   'P 1'
#
loop_
_entity.id
_entity.type
_entity.pdbx_description
1 polymer ?
#
loop_
_entity_poly.entity_id
_entity_poly.type
_entity_poly.pdbx_seq_one_letter_code
_entity_poly.pdbx_strand_id
1 'polypeptide(L)'
;DKEFRILEKNKEFLEHANVFGFSYGTLKKEVISKIEKGIDIIVDIDWQGTRQIQKHIPNDIVKVFILPPSIKELQNRLGKRASEDKKNFLKRMSEARKEISHYIEYDFVIINNEIEKAVSQIKSILFSERLRRHRQLNLSKFIDNLK
;
A
#
# COMPACT_ATOMS: atom_id res chain seq x y z
N ASP A 1 16.74 -13.58 -10.05
CA ASP A 1 17.49 -13.24 -8.84
C ASP A 1 18.75 -12.39 -9.09
N LYS A 2 19.51 -12.58 -10.19
CA LYS A 2 20.65 -11.71 -10.52
C LYS A 2 20.20 -10.30 -10.87
N GLU A 3 19.18 -10.18 -11.71
CA GLU A 3 18.60 -8.90 -12.11
C GLU A 3 18.05 -8.12 -10.90
N PHE A 4 17.31 -8.78 -10.01
CA PHE A 4 16.79 -8.16 -8.78
C PHE A 4 17.92 -7.56 -7.93
N ARG A 5 19.04 -8.29 -7.74
CA ARG A 5 20.19 -7.79 -6.97
C ARG A 5 20.85 -6.59 -7.63
N ILE A 6 20.90 -6.53 -8.96
CA ILE A 6 21.42 -5.37 -9.69
C ILE A 6 20.53 -4.16 -9.45
N LEU A 7 19.21 -4.31 -9.59
CA LEU A 7 18.24 -3.25 -9.36
C LEU A 7 18.26 -2.75 -7.90
N GLU A 8 18.37 -3.67 -6.94
CA GLU A 8 18.51 -3.36 -5.51
C GLU A 8 19.80 -2.56 -5.24
N LYS A 9 20.94 -3.03 -5.74
CA LYS A 9 22.25 -2.33 -5.61
C LYS A 9 22.20 -0.93 -6.21
N ASN A 10 21.52 -0.77 -7.34
CA ASN A 10 21.34 0.51 -8.01
C ASN A 10 20.26 1.39 -7.38
N LYS A 11 19.57 0.92 -6.33
CA LYS A 11 18.46 1.63 -5.64
C LYS A 11 17.29 1.98 -6.57
N GLU A 12 16.98 1.08 -7.51
CA GLU A 12 15.92 1.26 -8.50
C GLU A 12 14.52 1.00 -7.93
N PHE A 13 14.40 0.39 -6.75
CA PHE A 13 13.12 0.11 -6.11
C PHE A 13 12.62 1.27 -5.24
N LEU A 14 11.32 1.55 -5.27
CA LEU A 14 10.61 2.35 -4.27
C LEU A 14 10.50 1.59 -2.95
N GLU A 15 10.15 0.33 -3.05
CA GLU A 15 10.15 -0.64 -1.96
C GLU A 15 10.58 -2.01 -2.49
N HIS A 16 11.13 -2.82 -1.62
CA HIS A 16 11.39 -4.23 -1.89
C HIS A 16 11.33 -5.05 -0.60
N ALA A 17 10.93 -6.31 -0.73
CA ALA A 17 10.83 -7.25 0.37
C ALA A 17 11.16 -8.67 -0.07
N ASN A 18 11.60 -9.50 0.88
CA ASN A 18 11.69 -10.94 0.69
C ASN A 18 10.54 -11.61 1.48
N VAL A 19 9.65 -12.26 0.76
CA VAL A 19 8.47 -12.91 1.32
C VAL A 19 8.51 -14.39 0.96
N PHE A 20 8.58 -15.27 1.94
CA PHE A 20 8.66 -16.72 1.77
C PHE A 20 9.76 -17.20 0.79
N GLY A 21 10.91 -16.53 0.77
CA GLY A 21 12.05 -16.88 -0.09
C GLY A 21 11.98 -16.29 -1.50
N PHE A 22 10.94 -15.54 -1.83
CA PHE A 22 10.82 -14.80 -3.08
C PHE A 22 11.06 -13.31 -2.86
N SER A 23 11.77 -12.69 -3.79
CA SER A 23 12.04 -11.26 -3.78
C SER A 23 10.99 -10.51 -4.60
N TYR A 24 10.39 -9.49 -4.01
CA TYR A 24 9.39 -8.61 -4.61
C TYR A 24 9.88 -7.18 -4.54
N GLY A 25 9.48 -6.34 -5.48
CA GLY A 25 9.83 -4.93 -5.42
C GLY A 25 9.07 -4.11 -6.45
N THR A 26 8.86 -2.85 -6.12
CA THR A 26 8.17 -1.86 -6.96
C THR A 26 9.19 -0.90 -7.56
N LEU A 27 9.30 -0.86 -8.88
CA LEU A 27 10.30 -0.03 -9.59
C LEU A 27 9.94 1.46 -9.51
N LYS A 28 10.89 2.30 -9.09
CA LYS A 28 10.74 3.77 -9.02
C LYS A 28 10.31 4.37 -10.35
N LYS A 29 11.04 4.04 -11.41
CA LYS A 29 10.82 4.62 -12.75
C LYS A 29 9.40 4.40 -13.24
N GLU A 30 8.84 3.22 -13.03
CA GLU A 30 7.49 2.89 -13.47
C GLU A 30 6.43 3.68 -12.72
N VAL A 31 6.57 3.76 -11.39
CA VAL A 31 5.62 4.48 -10.53
C VAL A 31 5.68 5.98 -10.83
N ILE A 32 6.87 6.58 -10.82
CA ILE A 32 7.03 8.02 -11.04
C ILE A 32 6.48 8.41 -12.42
N SER A 33 6.82 7.66 -13.47
CA SER A 33 6.32 7.93 -14.83
C SER A 33 4.78 7.89 -14.95
N LYS A 34 4.12 7.07 -14.13
CA LYS A 34 2.64 7.02 -14.10
C LYS A 34 2.05 8.19 -13.31
N ILE A 35 2.62 8.50 -12.15
CA ILE A 35 2.18 9.61 -11.30
C ILE A 35 2.28 10.94 -12.07
N GLU A 36 3.39 11.19 -12.76
CA GLU A 36 3.58 12.39 -13.60
C GLU A 36 2.53 12.53 -14.71
N LYS A 37 1.92 11.43 -15.14
CA LYS A 37 0.81 11.41 -16.11
C LYS A 37 -0.57 11.49 -15.44
N GLY A 38 -0.65 11.63 -14.11
CA GLY A 38 -1.90 11.65 -13.37
C GLY A 38 -2.57 10.29 -13.22
N ILE A 39 -1.80 9.20 -13.34
CA ILE A 39 -2.30 7.82 -13.20
C ILE A 39 -2.05 7.37 -11.77
N ASP A 40 -3.12 7.04 -11.04
CA ASP A 40 -3.00 6.46 -9.70
C ASP A 40 -2.54 5.02 -9.76
N ILE A 41 -1.77 4.62 -8.74
CA ILE A 41 -1.26 3.26 -8.58
C ILE A 41 -1.70 2.74 -7.22
N ILE A 42 -2.24 1.54 -7.20
CA ILE A 42 -2.54 0.83 -5.96
C ILE A 42 -1.44 -0.19 -5.73
N VAL A 43 -0.85 -0.17 -4.54
CA VAL A 43 0.18 -1.10 -4.10
C VAL A 43 -0.32 -1.84 -2.86
N ASP A 44 -0.27 -3.17 -2.89
CA ASP A 44 -0.61 -4.04 -1.75
C ASP A 44 0.68 -4.51 -1.09
N ILE A 45 1.07 -3.83 -0.03
CA ILE A 45 2.35 -4.00 0.68
C ILE A 45 2.14 -3.91 2.20
N ASP A 46 3.11 -4.42 2.96
CA ASP A 46 3.14 -4.31 4.42
C ASP A 46 3.61 -2.92 4.88
N TRP A 47 3.62 -2.72 6.21
CA TRP A 47 4.07 -1.46 6.82
C TRP A 47 5.54 -1.13 6.50
N GLN A 48 6.40 -2.14 6.28
CA GLN A 48 7.82 -1.92 5.96
C GLN A 48 7.97 -1.36 4.55
N GLY A 49 7.25 -1.96 3.57
CA GLY A 49 7.17 -1.44 2.22
C GLY A 49 6.57 -0.04 2.18
N THR A 50 5.50 0.19 2.95
CA THR A 50 4.85 1.50 3.09
C THR A 50 5.84 2.58 3.57
N ARG A 51 6.65 2.28 4.59
CA ARG A 51 7.71 3.19 5.07
C ARG A 51 8.78 3.46 4.01
N GLN A 52 9.14 2.47 3.21
CA GLN A 52 10.11 2.64 2.12
C GLN A 52 9.55 3.60 1.07
N ILE A 53 8.32 3.40 0.59
CA ILE A 53 7.68 4.29 -0.38
C ILE A 53 7.58 5.71 0.18
N GLN A 54 7.13 5.87 1.42
CA GLN A 54 6.98 7.18 2.07
C GLN A 54 8.30 7.98 2.11
N LYS A 55 9.44 7.33 2.24
CA LYS A 55 10.75 8.01 2.18
C LYS A 55 11.07 8.57 0.81
N HIS A 56 10.57 7.97 -0.25
CA HIS A 56 10.89 8.37 -1.62
C HIS A 56 9.91 9.37 -2.23
N ILE A 57 8.62 9.22 -1.93
CA ILE A 57 7.54 10.03 -2.49
C ILE A 57 6.53 10.46 -1.40
N PRO A 58 6.98 11.20 -0.36
CA PRO A 58 6.16 11.49 0.83
C PRO A 58 4.88 12.26 0.53
N ASN A 59 4.84 13.04 -0.55
CA ASN A 59 3.69 13.87 -0.95
C ASN A 59 2.71 13.13 -1.87
N ASP A 60 3.13 12.02 -2.48
CA ASP A 60 2.36 11.28 -3.49
C ASP A 60 1.81 9.95 -2.98
N ILE A 61 2.06 9.62 -1.73
CA ILE A 61 1.52 8.42 -1.08
C ILE A 61 0.27 8.77 -0.28
N VAL A 62 -0.72 7.86 -0.30
CA VAL A 62 -1.87 7.81 0.61
C VAL A 62 -1.91 6.42 1.21
N LYS A 63 -1.84 6.35 2.52
CA LYS A 63 -1.71 5.09 3.25
C LYS A 63 -3.07 4.69 3.83
N VAL A 64 -3.59 3.55 3.38
CA VAL A 64 -4.87 3.01 3.83
C VAL A 64 -4.63 1.67 4.52
N PHE A 65 -4.95 1.59 5.81
CA PHE A 65 -4.87 0.36 6.58
C PHE A 65 -6.20 -0.36 6.53
N ILE A 66 -6.19 -1.66 6.18
CA ILE A 66 -7.40 -2.46 6.08
C ILE A 66 -7.43 -3.48 7.22
N LEU A 67 -8.40 -3.34 8.11
CA LEU A 67 -8.60 -4.22 9.26
C LEU A 67 -9.71 -5.24 9.02
N PRO A 68 -9.60 -6.46 9.53
CA PRO A 68 -10.73 -7.36 9.66
C PRO A 68 -11.70 -6.84 10.74
N PRO A 69 -13.01 -7.21 10.69
CA PRO A 69 -13.98 -6.74 11.66
C PRO A 69 -13.81 -7.34 13.05
N SER A 70 -13.08 -8.45 13.18
CA SER A 70 -12.79 -9.11 14.45
C SER A 70 -11.58 -10.03 14.36
N ILE A 71 -11.02 -10.39 15.52
CA ILE A 71 -9.96 -11.41 15.61
C ILE A 71 -10.46 -12.77 15.11
N LYS A 72 -11.71 -13.11 15.37
CA LYS A 72 -12.31 -14.37 14.88
C LYS A 72 -12.33 -14.41 13.35
N GLU A 73 -12.70 -13.29 12.72
CA GLU A 73 -12.72 -13.20 11.25
C GLU A 73 -11.29 -13.22 10.67
N LEU A 74 -10.33 -12.58 11.33
CA LEU A 74 -8.91 -12.69 10.96
C LEU A 74 -8.44 -14.14 11.00
N GLN A 75 -8.76 -14.88 12.07
CA GLN A 75 -8.44 -16.29 12.20
C GLN A 75 -9.08 -17.13 11.08
N ASN A 76 -10.35 -16.88 10.77
CA ASN A 76 -11.06 -17.56 9.69
C ASN A 76 -10.40 -17.32 8.32
N ARG A 77 -10.04 -16.07 8.02
CA ARG A 77 -9.39 -15.71 6.74
C ARG A 77 -8.00 -16.31 6.63
N LEU A 78 -7.22 -16.28 7.69
CA LEU A 78 -5.90 -16.91 7.73
C LEU A 78 -5.98 -18.43 7.66
N GLY A 79 -6.94 -19.06 8.36
CA GLY A 79 -7.17 -20.50 8.33
C GLY A 79 -7.59 -21.02 6.95
N LYS A 80 -8.43 -20.29 6.22
CA LYS A 80 -8.83 -20.63 4.84
C LYS A 80 -7.67 -20.57 3.85
N ARG A 81 -6.70 -19.66 4.07
CA ARG A 81 -5.48 -19.54 3.24
C ARG A 81 -4.42 -20.58 3.61
N ALA A 82 -4.48 -21.11 4.81
CA ALA A 82 -3.57 -22.12 5.31
C ALA A 82 -4.29 -23.50 5.25
N SER A 83 -4.19 -24.18 4.13
CA SER A 83 -4.41 -25.66 4.10
C SER A 83 -3.32 -26.42 4.87
N GLU A 84 -2.58 -25.75 5.77
CA GLU A 84 -1.29 -26.12 6.28
C GLU A 84 -1.21 -26.04 7.81
N ASP A 85 -0.23 -26.76 8.32
CA ASP A 85 0.29 -26.94 9.66
C ASP A 85 -0.04 -25.81 10.67
N LYS A 86 -0.48 -26.20 11.86
CA LYS A 86 -0.75 -25.35 13.04
C LYS A 86 0.37 -24.35 13.37
N LYS A 87 1.63 -24.74 13.11
CA LYS A 87 2.80 -23.87 13.31
C LYS A 87 2.79 -22.65 12.39
N ASN A 88 2.46 -22.85 11.12
CA ASN A 88 2.36 -21.77 10.14
C ASN A 88 1.19 -20.83 10.44
N PHE A 89 0.06 -21.36 10.90
CA PHE A 89 -1.07 -20.55 11.36
C PHE A 89 -0.70 -19.65 12.55
N LEU A 90 -0.04 -20.18 13.58
CA LEU A 90 0.38 -19.39 14.74
C LEU A 90 1.39 -18.31 14.37
N LYS A 91 2.33 -18.61 13.48
CA LYS A 91 3.28 -17.63 12.94
C LYS A 91 2.55 -16.50 12.24
N ARG A 92 1.62 -16.79 11.32
CA ARG A 92 0.82 -15.77 10.60
C ARG A 92 -0.04 -14.93 11.55
N MET A 93 -0.61 -15.53 12.59
CA MET A 93 -1.36 -14.79 13.62
C MET A 93 -0.46 -13.82 14.40
N SER A 94 0.76 -14.24 14.74
CA SER A 94 1.73 -13.37 15.41
C SER A 94 2.16 -12.21 14.51
N GLU A 95 2.43 -12.47 13.24
CA GLU A 95 2.78 -11.45 12.24
C GLU A 95 1.64 -10.46 12.03
N ALA A 96 0.40 -10.95 11.87
CA ALA A 96 -0.78 -10.10 11.73
C ALA A 96 -1.00 -9.16 12.95
N ARG A 97 -0.72 -9.64 14.17
CA ARG A 97 -0.80 -8.77 15.37
C ARG A 97 0.26 -7.66 15.35
N LYS A 98 1.47 -7.97 14.88
CA LYS A 98 2.52 -6.95 14.70
C LYS A 98 2.11 -5.94 13.64
N GLU A 99 1.61 -6.43 12.50
CA GLU A 99 1.11 -5.60 11.42
C GLU A 99 0.04 -4.61 11.92
N ILE A 100 -0.95 -5.10 12.68
CA ILE A 100 -2.04 -4.28 13.23
C ILE A 100 -1.49 -3.16 14.13
N SER A 101 -0.40 -3.35 14.87
CA SER A 101 0.15 -2.30 15.73
C SER A 101 0.66 -1.07 14.97
N HIS A 102 0.92 -1.19 13.67
CA HIS A 102 1.37 -0.11 12.81
C HIS A 102 0.23 0.75 12.22
N TYR A 103 -1.04 0.46 12.53
CA TYR A 103 -2.20 1.21 12.00
C TYR A 103 -2.09 2.73 12.21
N ILE A 104 -1.43 3.17 13.27
CA ILE A 104 -1.22 4.59 13.61
C ILE A 104 -0.35 5.34 12.61
N GLU A 105 0.38 4.63 11.75
CA GLU A 105 1.24 5.21 10.73
C GLU A 105 0.50 5.49 9.42
N TYR A 106 -0.79 5.10 9.35
CA TYR A 106 -1.61 5.20 8.15
C TYR A 106 -2.55 6.41 8.22
N ASP A 107 -2.87 6.95 7.05
CA ASP A 107 -3.71 8.15 6.94
C ASP A 107 -5.20 7.80 7.10
N PHE A 108 -5.59 6.58 6.71
CA PHE A 108 -6.96 6.07 6.79
C PHE A 108 -6.98 4.64 7.30
N VAL A 109 -8.04 4.29 8.02
CA VAL A 109 -8.30 2.92 8.47
C VAL A 109 -9.68 2.48 7.99
N ILE A 110 -9.75 1.34 7.30
CA ILE A 110 -10.99 0.73 6.82
C ILE A 110 -11.22 -0.60 7.51
N ILE A 111 -12.40 -0.79 8.08
CA ILE A 111 -12.82 -2.10 8.64
C ILE A 111 -13.52 -2.88 7.52
N ASN A 112 -12.85 -3.90 6.99
CA ASN A 112 -13.36 -4.72 5.90
C ASN A 112 -14.32 -5.80 6.41
N ASN A 113 -15.55 -5.40 6.68
CA ASN A 113 -16.66 -6.29 7.00
C ASN A 113 -17.32 -6.84 5.72
N GLU A 114 -17.59 -5.95 4.76
CA GLU A 114 -18.18 -6.23 3.46
C GLU A 114 -17.27 -5.64 2.36
N ILE A 115 -16.94 -6.46 1.37
CA ILE A 115 -15.97 -6.07 0.33
C ILE A 115 -16.45 -4.86 -0.48
N GLU A 116 -17.71 -4.79 -0.84
CA GLU A 116 -18.29 -3.70 -1.62
C GLU A 116 -18.22 -2.37 -0.88
N LYS A 117 -18.47 -2.39 0.45
CA LYS A 117 -18.33 -1.20 1.30
C LYS A 117 -16.89 -0.76 1.42
N ALA A 118 -15.97 -1.70 1.63
CA ALA A 118 -14.54 -1.39 1.70
C ALA A 118 -14.02 -0.78 0.39
N VAL A 119 -14.42 -1.35 -0.76
CA VAL A 119 -14.08 -0.79 -2.08
C VAL A 119 -14.67 0.60 -2.27
N SER A 120 -15.92 0.83 -1.86
CA SER A 120 -16.56 2.16 -1.94
C SER A 120 -15.81 3.20 -1.09
N GLN A 121 -15.36 2.83 0.11
CA GLN A 121 -14.57 3.69 0.99
C GLN A 121 -13.19 4.03 0.36
N ILE A 122 -12.51 3.04 -0.23
CA ILE A 122 -11.25 3.27 -0.95
C ILE A 122 -11.46 4.25 -2.13
N LYS A 123 -12.52 4.07 -2.91
CA LYS A 123 -12.87 5.00 -3.99
C LYS A 123 -13.14 6.42 -3.47
N SER A 124 -13.84 6.56 -2.35
CA SER A 124 -14.10 7.87 -1.73
C SER A 124 -12.81 8.56 -1.29
N ILE A 125 -11.86 7.83 -0.71
CA ILE A 125 -10.53 8.33 -0.37
C ILE A 125 -9.82 8.79 -1.64
N LEU A 126 -9.76 7.97 -2.68
CA LEU A 126 -9.12 8.27 -3.95
C LEU A 126 -9.67 9.56 -4.56
N PHE A 127 -11.00 9.70 -4.64
CA PHE A 127 -11.63 10.90 -5.21
C PHE A 127 -11.35 12.14 -4.37
N SER A 128 -11.39 12.03 -3.03
CA SER A 128 -11.06 13.13 -2.13
C SER A 128 -9.60 13.56 -2.27
N GLU A 129 -8.67 12.63 -2.33
CA GLU A 129 -7.25 12.91 -2.46
C GLU A 129 -6.89 13.57 -3.81
N ARG A 130 -7.55 13.20 -4.89
CA ARG A 130 -7.38 13.87 -6.20
C ARG A 130 -7.80 15.34 -6.18
N LEU A 131 -8.71 15.76 -5.30
CA LEU A 131 -9.15 17.14 -5.16
C LEU A 131 -8.18 18.01 -4.36
N ARG A 132 -7.22 17.41 -3.67
CA ARG A 132 -6.20 18.18 -2.96
C ARG A 132 -5.40 19.06 -3.92
N ARG A 133 -5.28 20.35 -3.59
CA ARG A 133 -4.62 21.35 -4.44
C ARG A 133 -3.25 20.91 -4.96
N HIS A 134 -2.41 20.33 -4.11
CA HIS A 134 -1.05 19.90 -4.48
C HIS A 134 -1.00 18.67 -5.39
N ARG A 135 -2.13 17.93 -5.53
CA ARG A 135 -2.24 16.74 -6.39
C ARG A 135 -2.86 17.06 -7.75
N GLN A 136 -3.40 18.26 -7.95
CA GLN A 136 -4.03 18.64 -9.21
C GLN A 136 -2.96 19.10 -10.22
N LEU A 137 -2.77 18.28 -11.25
CA LEU A 137 -1.85 18.62 -12.34
C LEU A 137 -2.32 19.87 -13.09
N ASN A 138 -1.37 20.73 -13.46
CA ASN A 138 -1.62 21.95 -14.25
C ASN A 138 -2.58 22.97 -13.61
N LEU A 139 -2.93 22.84 -12.32
CA LEU A 139 -3.84 23.77 -11.65
C LEU A 139 -3.32 25.22 -11.72
N SER A 140 -2.04 25.46 -11.47
CA SER A 140 -1.45 26.81 -11.54
C SER A 140 -1.64 27.43 -12.92
N LYS A 141 -1.33 26.68 -13.99
CA LYS A 141 -1.52 27.13 -15.37
C LYS A 141 -2.99 27.43 -15.67
N PHE A 142 -3.90 26.62 -15.17
CA PHE A 142 -5.34 26.87 -15.32
C PHE A 142 -5.76 28.19 -14.63
N ILE A 143 -5.32 28.40 -13.38
CA ILE A 143 -5.62 29.62 -12.62
C ILE A 143 -5.03 30.86 -13.28
N ASP A 144 -3.82 30.77 -13.85
CA ASP A 144 -3.19 31.92 -14.53
C ASP A 144 -3.94 32.32 -15.80
N ASN A 145 -4.62 31.38 -16.47
CA ASN A 145 -5.51 31.68 -17.59
C ASN A 145 -6.86 32.31 -17.19
N LEU A 146 -7.20 32.32 -15.90
CA LEU A 146 -8.43 32.94 -15.38
C LEU A 146 -8.21 34.41 -14.95
N LYS A 147 -6.95 34.84 -14.85
CA LYS A 147 -6.55 36.21 -14.47
C LYS A 147 -6.31 37.07 -15.69
#